data_517ebed01ac1d5ef73a1fa5fb7d73330
#
_entry.id   517ebed01ac1d5ef73a1fa5fb7d73330
#
_cell.length_a   1.000
_cell.length_b   1.000
_cell.length_c   1.000
_cell.angle_alpha   90.00
_cell.angle_beta   90.00
_cell.angle_gamma   90.00
#
_symmetry.space_group_name_H-M   'P 1'
#
loop_
_entity.id
_entity.type
_entity.pdbx_description
1 polymer ?
#
loop_
_entity_poly.entity_id
_entity_poly.type
_entity_poly.pdbx_seq_one_letter_code
_entity_poly.pdbx_strand_id
1 'polypeptide(L)'
;MIYGNVQNGGLIENLPRDCTVEVPCLVDRNGVQPIGLGRLPPHLAALMQTNINVQSLTVEALLTGNRDHIYHAAMLDPHTAAELDLDQIWKLVDDLLAAHGEWIPEALRPPAKAAPLLRVA
;
A
#
# COMPACT_ATOMS: atom_id res chain seq x y z
N MET A 1 -3.99 -18.64 -22.73
CA MET A 1 -4.45 -17.45 -21.99
C MET A 1 -4.18 -17.70 -20.51
N ILE A 2 -3.61 -16.73 -19.83
CA ILE A 2 -3.34 -16.74 -18.39
C ILE A 2 -3.96 -15.51 -17.75
N TYR A 3 -4.12 -15.49 -16.43
CA TYR A 3 -4.37 -14.26 -15.67
C TYR A 3 -3.02 -13.77 -15.15
N GLY A 4 -2.74 -12.49 -15.33
CA GLY A 4 -1.46 -11.89 -14.97
C GLY A 4 -1.60 -10.56 -14.26
N ASN A 5 -0.71 -10.30 -13.31
CA ASN A 5 -0.59 -9.01 -12.66
C ASN A 5 0.24 -8.08 -13.53
N VAL A 6 -0.39 -7.01 -13.98
CA VAL A 6 0.23 -6.01 -14.87
C VAL A 6 -0.14 -4.61 -14.43
N GLN A 7 0.65 -3.61 -14.82
CA GLN A 7 0.26 -2.22 -14.64
C GLN A 7 -1.05 -1.94 -15.40
N ASN A 8 -1.99 -1.26 -14.75
CA ASN A 8 -3.29 -0.96 -15.35
C ASN A 8 -3.18 -0.21 -16.68
N GLY A 9 -2.41 0.86 -16.73
CA GLY A 9 -2.21 1.61 -17.97
C GLY A 9 -3.49 2.10 -18.67
N GLY A 10 -4.66 1.71 -18.16
CA GLY A 10 -5.97 1.97 -18.75
C GLY A 10 -6.73 0.70 -19.17
N LEU A 11 -6.23 -0.50 -18.85
CA LEU A 11 -6.91 -1.78 -19.10
C LEU A 11 -8.26 -1.85 -18.39
N ILE A 12 -8.32 -1.24 -17.19
CA ILE A 12 -9.54 -0.97 -16.44
C ILE A 12 -9.68 0.55 -16.34
N GLU A 13 -10.64 1.12 -17.05
CA GLU A 13 -10.73 2.57 -17.30
C GLU A 13 -10.98 3.41 -16.04
N ASN A 14 -11.71 2.88 -15.08
CA ASN A 14 -12.10 3.58 -13.86
C ASN A 14 -11.31 3.16 -12.62
N LEU A 15 -10.08 2.67 -12.82
CA LEU A 15 -9.06 2.50 -11.80
C LEU A 15 -7.81 3.36 -12.14
N PRO A 16 -6.99 3.73 -11.16
CA PRO A 16 -5.74 4.47 -11.38
C PRO A 16 -4.84 3.78 -12.42
N ARG A 17 -4.21 4.57 -13.29
CA ARG A 17 -3.37 4.01 -14.37
C ARG A 17 -2.08 3.35 -13.88
N ASP A 18 -1.60 3.76 -12.74
CA ASP A 18 -0.35 3.32 -12.11
C ASP A 18 -0.55 2.14 -11.13
N CYS A 19 -1.78 1.77 -10.82
CA CYS A 19 -2.03 0.59 -9.99
C CYS A 19 -1.75 -0.72 -10.76
N THR A 20 -1.56 -1.79 -10.01
CA THR A 20 -1.46 -3.15 -10.56
C THR A 20 -2.86 -3.79 -10.61
N VAL A 21 -3.18 -4.40 -11.73
CA VAL A 21 -4.44 -5.11 -11.95
C VAL A 21 -4.17 -6.54 -12.42
N GLU A 22 -5.04 -7.47 -12.06
CA GLU A 22 -5.03 -8.83 -12.59
C GLU A 22 -6.05 -8.93 -13.72
N VAL A 23 -5.56 -9.20 -14.93
CA VAL A 23 -6.37 -9.28 -16.14
C VAL A 23 -6.01 -10.51 -16.97
N PRO A 24 -6.93 -10.99 -17.84
CA PRO A 24 -6.60 -12.00 -18.84
C PRO A 24 -5.47 -11.51 -19.74
N CYS A 25 -4.51 -12.37 -20.01
CA CYS A 25 -3.39 -12.09 -20.90
C CYS A 25 -3.29 -13.19 -21.96
N LEU A 26 -3.11 -12.77 -23.21
CA LEU A 26 -2.71 -13.66 -24.28
C LEU A 26 -1.20 -13.84 -24.22
N VAL A 27 -0.73 -15.08 -24.31
CA VAL A 27 0.70 -15.39 -24.33
C VAL A 27 1.02 -16.07 -25.65
N ASP A 28 1.93 -15.49 -26.40
CA ASP A 28 2.44 -16.01 -27.65
C ASP A 28 3.94 -15.70 -27.82
N ARG A 29 4.50 -15.90 -29.03
CA ARG A 29 5.89 -15.59 -29.34
C ARG A 29 6.29 -14.12 -29.18
N ASN A 30 5.30 -13.21 -29.11
CA ASN A 30 5.53 -11.77 -28.92
C ASN A 30 5.52 -11.38 -27.43
N GLY A 31 5.30 -12.34 -26.54
CA GLY A 31 5.28 -12.13 -25.11
C GLY A 31 3.88 -12.17 -24.50
N VAL A 32 3.72 -11.43 -23.39
CA VAL A 32 2.46 -11.33 -22.63
C VAL A 32 1.70 -10.09 -23.06
N GLN A 33 0.49 -10.29 -23.52
CA GLN A 33 -0.39 -9.22 -24.04
C GLN A 33 -1.64 -9.13 -23.15
N PRO A 34 -1.72 -8.13 -22.26
CA PRO A 34 -2.89 -7.96 -21.40
C PRO A 34 -4.11 -7.49 -22.19
N ILE A 35 -5.27 -7.98 -21.81
CA ILE A 35 -6.54 -7.67 -22.44
C ILE A 35 -7.27 -6.60 -21.63
N GLY A 36 -7.65 -5.49 -22.29
CA GLY A 36 -8.43 -4.44 -21.68
C GLY A 36 -9.86 -4.92 -21.37
N LEU A 37 -10.32 -4.61 -20.16
CA LEU A 37 -11.66 -4.98 -19.67
C LEU A 37 -12.66 -3.82 -19.79
N GLY A 38 -12.18 -2.61 -20.11
CA GLY A 38 -13.02 -1.41 -20.16
C GLY A 38 -13.41 -0.94 -18.75
N ARG A 39 -14.64 -0.47 -18.61
CA ARG A 39 -15.13 0.13 -17.37
C ARG A 39 -15.82 -0.90 -16.47
N LEU A 40 -15.36 -1.03 -15.22
CA LEU A 40 -16.03 -1.86 -14.21
C LEU A 40 -17.29 -1.18 -13.65
N PRO A 41 -18.26 -1.97 -13.15
CA PRO A 41 -19.34 -1.44 -12.35
C PRO A 41 -18.84 -0.57 -11.20
N PRO A 42 -19.48 0.58 -10.89
CA PRO A 42 -18.95 1.54 -9.91
C PRO A 42 -18.67 0.97 -8.53
N HIS A 43 -19.51 0.07 -8.03
CA HIS A 43 -19.35 -0.54 -6.72
C HIS A 43 -18.14 -1.48 -6.66
N LEU A 44 -17.80 -2.17 -7.74
CA LEU A 44 -16.60 -3.02 -7.81
C LEU A 44 -15.33 -2.16 -7.88
N ALA A 45 -15.34 -1.10 -8.69
CA ALA A 45 -14.23 -0.16 -8.73
C ALA A 45 -13.99 0.51 -7.37
N ALA A 46 -15.07 0.90 -6.66
CA ALA A 46 -14.97 1.48 -5.33
C ALA A 46 -14.37 0.48 -4.31
N LEU A 47 -14.77 -0.79 -4.36
CA LEU A 47 -14.21 -1.82 -3.50
C LEU A 47 -12.72 -2.07 -3.79
N MET A 48 -12.33 -2.15 -5.06
CA MET A 48 -10.92 -2.29 -5.45
C MET A 48 -10.08 -1.09 -5.04
N GLN A 49 -10.64 0.13 -5.14
CA GLN A 49 -9.95 1.36 -4.77
C GLN A 49 -9.52 1.37 -3.31
N THR A 50 -10.26 0.74 -2.40
CA THR A 50 -9.87 0.66 -0.98
C THR A 50 -8.51 -0.03 -0.79
N ASN A 51 -8.27 -1.13 -1.49
CA ASN A 51 -6.98 -1.84 -1.45
C ASN A 51 -5.89 -1.10 -2.25
N ILE A 52 -6.23 -0.49 -3.38
CA ILE A 52 -5.30 0.30 -4.19
C ILE A 52 -4.74 1.48 -3.35
N ASN A 53 -5.56 2.13 -2.53
CA ASN A 53 -5.13 3.21 -1.65
C ASN A 53 -4.01 2.76 -0.69
N VAL A 54 -4.18 1.62 -0.05
CA VAL A 54 -3.18 1.03 0.86
C VAL A 54 -1.88 0.71 0.13
N GLN A 55 -1.99 0.07 -1.03
CA GLN A 55 -0.84 -0.30 -1.86
C GLN A 55 -0.06 0.93 -2.34
N SER A 56 -0.77 1.94 -2.84
CA SER A 56 -0.16 3.18 -3.36
C SER A 56 0.57 3.94 -2.25
N LEU A 57 -0.03 4.07 -1.06
CA LEU A 57 0.61 4.73 0.07
C LEU A 57 1.83 3.95 0.58
N THR A 58 1.77 2.63 0.59
CA THR A 58 2.92 1.78 0.95
C THR A 58 4.08 1.97 -0.02
N VAL A 59 3.80 1.98 -1.33
CA VAL A 59 4.81 2.23 -2.36
C VAL A 59 5.38 3.64 -2.23
N GLU A 60 4.54 4.65 -2.01
CA GLU A 60 4.95 6.04 -1.83
C GLU A 60 5.85 6.21 -0.60
N ALA A 61 5.52 5.55 0.52
CA ALA A 61 6.38 5.52 1.70
C ALA A 61 7.78 5.01 1.38
N LEU A 62 7.87 3.91 0.62
CA LEU A 62 9.15 3.30 0.24
C LEU A 62 9.96 4.16 -0.72
N LEU A 63 9.30 4.81 -1.69
CA LEU A 63 9.98 5.62 -2.70
C LEU A 63 10.44 6.98 -2.16
N THR A 64 9.67 7.58 -1.26
CA THR A 64 9.95 8.92 -0.74
C THR A 64 10.67 8.93 0.61
N GLY A 65 10.65 7.81 1.34
CA GLY A 65 11.11 7.75 2.72
C GLY A 65 10.18 8.49 3.71
N ASN A 66 8.99 8.89 3.26
CA ASN A 66 8.02 9.55 4.13
C ASN A 66 7.23 8.52 4.94
N ARG A 67 7.56 8.42 6.23
CA ARG A 67 6.95 7.48 7.14
C ARG A 67 5.45 7.72 7.39
N ASP A 68 4.97 8.95 7.25
CA ASP A 68 3.56 9.29 7.47
C ASP A 68 2.63 8.50 6.54
N HIS A 69 3.10 8.14 5.35
CA HIS A 69 2.34 7.30 4.42
C HIS A 69 2.06 5.89 4.96
N ILE A 70 2.89 5.35 5.86
CA ILE A 70 2.63 4.05 6.52
C ILE A 70 1.40 4.16 7.43
N TYR A 71 1.31 5.24 8.22
CA TYR A 71 0.16 5.49 9.09
C TYR A 71 -1.10 5.73 8.27
N HIS A 72 -0.99 6.54 7.19
CA HIS A 72 -2.11 6.78 6.28
C HIS A 72 -2.58 5.49 5.60
N ALA A 73 -1.66 4.61 5.18
CA ALA A 73 -2.00 3.31 4.61
C ALA A 73 -2.80 2.45 5.61
N ALA A 74 -2.34 2.37 6.87
CA ALA A 74 -3.03 1.64 7.92
C ALA A 74 -4.42 2.22 8.26
N MET A 75 -4.55 3.56 8.25
CA MET A 75 -5.83 4.25 8.47
C MET A 75 -6.84 4.02 7.35
N LEU A 76 -6.37 3.80 6.11
CA LEU A 76 -7.21 3.58 4.94
C LEU A 76 -7.40 2.09 4.62
N ASP A 77 -6.76 1.19 5.37
CA ASP A 77 -7.03 -0.23 5.25
C ASP A 77 -8.44 -0.54 5.75
N PRO A 78 -9.32 -1.13 4.92
CA PRO A 78 -10.72 -1.29 5.26
C PRO A 78 -10.96 -2.22 6.45
N HIS A 79 -10.08 -3.20 6.69
CA HIS A 79 -10.19 -4.08 7.85
C HIS A 79 -9.71 -3.38 9.12
N THR A 80 -8.54 -2.78 9.07
CA THR A 80 -7.95 -2.05 10.21
C THR A 80 -8.89 -0.92 10.68
N ALA A 81 -9.43 -0.15 9.73
CA ALA A 81 -10.35 0.94 10.03
C ALA A 81 -11.72 0.48 10.57
N ALA A 82 -12.13 -0.76 10.30
CA ALA A 82 -13.36 -1.32 10.85
C ALA A 82 -13.21 -1.83 12.30
N GLU A 83 -11.99 -2.21 12.70
CA GLU A 83 -11.72 -2.85 14.00
C GLU A 83 -11.11 -1.90 15.03
N LEU A 84 -10.38 -0.86 14.61
CA LEU A 84 -9.58 0.00 15.47
C LEU A 84 -9.94 1.47 15.28
N ASP A 85 -9.84 2.26 16.36
CA ASP A 85 -9.87 3.72 16.28
C ASP A 85 -8.51 4.30 15.82
N LEU A 86 -8.46 5.60 15.54
CA LEU A 86 -7.26 6.24 14.99
C LEU A 86 -6.05 6.14 15.94
N ASP A 87 -6.24 6.26 17.24
CA ASP A 87 -5.16 6.19 18.22
C ASP A 87 -4.60 4.76 18.30
N GLN A 88 -5.49 3.77 18.22
CA GLN A 88 -5.11 2.35 18.19
C GLN A 88 -4.36 2.00 16.91
N ILE A 89 -4.78 2.54 15.75
CA ILE A 89 -4.08 2.34 14.47
C ILE A 89 -2.69 2.96 14.54
N TRP A 90 -2.57 4.17 15.08
CA TRP A 90 -1.28 4.83 15.23
C TRP A 90 -0.34 3.99 16.10
N LYS A 91 -0.83 3.55 17.25
CA LYS A 91 -0.06 2.67 18.15
C LYS A 91 0.32 1.35 17.49
N LEU A 92 -0.57 0.72 16.72
CA LEU A 92 -0.28 -0.51 15.97
C LEU A 92 0.90 -0.32 15.03
N VAL A 93 0.92 0.78 14.26
CA VAL A 93 2.02 1.08 13.34
C VAL A 93 3.33 1.31 14.09
N ASP A 94 3.31 2.06 15.20
CA ASP A 94 4.49 2.27 16.05
C ASP A 94 5.06 0.97 16.57
N ASP A 95 4.20 0.11 17.10
CA ASP A 95 4.60 -1.20 17.66
C ASP A 95 5.20 -2.10 16.56
N LEU A 96 4.61 -2.13 15.37
CA LEU A 96 5.11 -2.90 14.24
C LEU A 96 6.44 -2.38 13.70
N LEU A 97 6.58 -1.07 13.55
CA LEU A 97 7.86 -0.46 13.12
C LEU A 97 8.97 -0.74 14.12
N ALA A 98 8.67 -0.69 15.42
CA ALA A 98 9.63 -1.01 16.46
C ALA A 98 10.01 -2.50 16.47
N ALA A 99 9.04 -3.39 16.29
CA ALA A 99 9.26 -4.83 16.29
C ALA A 99 10.07 -5.30 15.06
N HIS A 100 9.81 -4.71 13.89
CA HIS A 100 10.53 -5.03 12.67
C HIS A 100 11.95 -4.45 12.62
N GLY A 101 12.21 -3.35 13.30
CA GLY A 101 13.55 -2.78 13.51
C GLY A 101 14.35 -2.67 12.20
N GLU A 102 15.44 -3.41 12.11
CA GLU A 102 16.38 -3.37 10.97
C GLU A 102 15.79 -3.86 9.64
N TRP A 103 14.68 -4.58 9.66
CA TRP A 103 13.98 -5.03 8.46
C TRP A 103 13.26 -3.88 7.72
N ILE A 104 13.04 -2.76 8.45
CA ILE A 104 12.47 -1.55 7.86
C ILE A 104 13.59 -0.70 7.25
N PRO A 105 13.44 -0.15 6.03
CA PRO A 105 14.39 0.80 5.46
C PRO A 105 14.68 1.94 6.43
N GLU A 106 15.96 2.35 6.53
CA GLU A 106 16.42 3.32 7.53
C GLU A 106 15.60 4.63 7.54
N ALA A 107 15.25 5.14 6.35
CA ALA A 107 14.45 6.37 6.20
C ALA A 107 13.04 6.26 6.83
N LEU A 108 12.51 5.05 6.97
CA LEU A 108 11.17 4.79 7.50
C LEU A 108 11.19 4.35 8.97
N ARG A 109 12.36 4.12 9.56
CA ARG A 109 12.48 3.72 10.97
C ARG A 109 12.05 4.86 11.89
N PRO A 110 11.41 4.56 13.04
CA PRO A 110 11.18 5.58 14.05
C PRO A 110 12.53 6.15 14.51
N PRO A 111 12.59 7.45 14.87
CA PRO A 111 13.81 8.01 15.43
C PRO A 111 14.22 7.21 16.66
N ALA A 112 15.51 6.94 16.82
CA ALA A 112 16.03 6.29 18.01
C ALA A 112 15.49 7.02 19.25
N LYS A 113 14.86 6.29 20.19
CA LYS A 113 14.40 6.88 21.45
C LYS A 113 15.61 7.60 22.06
N ALA A 114 15.48 8.93 22.23
CA ALA A 114 16.50 9.69 22.93
C ALA A 114 16.78 9.00 24.27
N ALA A 115 18.04 8.65 24.53
CA ALA A 115 18.42 8.07 25.81
C ALA A 115 17.87 8.98 26.91
N PRO A 116 17.25 8.44 27.97
CA PRO A 116 16.77 9.28 29.05
C PRO A 116 17.95 10.10 29.56
N LEU A 117 17.83 11.43 29.52
CA LEU A 117 18.80 12.31 30.13
C LEU A 117 18.93 11.87 31.60
N LEU A 118 20.08 11.28 31.95
CA LEU A 118 20.43 11.05 33.34
C LEU A 118 20.31 12.39 34.06
N ARG A 119 19.24 12.55 34.84
CA ARG A 119 19.17 13.63 35.82
C ARG A 119 20.20 13.28 36.87
N VAL A 120 21.36 13.90 36.78
CA VAL A 120 22.34 13.92 37.89
C VAL A 120 21.64 14.69 39.00
N ALA A 121 21.38 14.01 40.11
CA ALA A 121 20.85 14.58 41.33
C ALA A 121 21.94 15.40 42.03
#